data_12e54e4cd00f4f27b9bd8a2495954577
#
_entry.id   12e54e4cd00f4f27b9bd8a2495954577
#
_cell.length_a   1.000
_cell.length_b   1.000
_cell.length_c   1.000
_cell.angle_alpha   90.00
_cell.angle_beta   90.00
_cell.angle_gamma   90.00
#
_symmetry.space_group_name_H-M   'P 1'
#
loop_
_entity.id
_entity.type
_entity.pdbx_description
1 polymer ?
#
loop_
_entity_poly.entity_id
_entity_poly.type
_entity_poly.pdbx_seq_one_letter_code
_entity_poly.pdbx_strand_id
1 'polypeptide(L)'
;MWPFAKRTARQKEIRRTKAERRGAWYRRLPQWPTLLAAFSTVATALVVVLIVNVGGAVLDLRVGQVVPRAITSRVELEIEEKAQTDQLRRQARDSSPNFYKLDVSLVDDIRGRLSSALTLAKAHADDQKELFRAAAENNLLLDEAGWAEVRRLAAQEEAGEYERIVNGVVARLRASALVEPEPAGTRRITREAVLLDPTVPREMRKSWTELHFSNNADEVAEVVEDAVQIAPETLREGFKNSILAMLKPDVAGAEYRPLYRFDTRRSVQMAQAAADSVPPVIRAYSVGAVLADAGVLTEAELELLRAEHEAYTQGKLAHRQAWLRVLGRTLLAFLVVFGVAAYMVRYQQGVFSNHFRRIVSTGVLLAILAVTRLVFIGTDVPPHFAIGMQVLAAGLLGVVYADEAVL
;
A
#
# COMPACT_ATOMS: atom_id res chain seq x y z
N MET A 1 -90.88 25.95 65.93
CA MET A 1 -90.11 26.53 64.82
C MET A 1 -88.81 25.70 64.68
N TRP A 2 -88.57 25.14 63.48
CA TRP A 2 -87.66 24.03 63.25
C TRP A 2 -86.21 24.37 63.18
N PRO A 3 -85.23 23.66 63.80
CA PRO A 3 -83.79 23.93 63.81
C PRO A 3 -83.11 23.35 62.56
N PHE A 4 -83.87 22.76 61.59
CA PHE A 4 -83.25 22.09 60.41
C PHE A 4 -82.85 23.04 59.29
N ALA A 5 -83.32 24.27 59.27
CA ALA A 5 -82.97 25.25 58.20
C ALA A 5 -81.53 25.74 58.26
N LYS A 6 -80.90 25.81 59.48
CA LYS A 6 -79.52 26.28 59.62
C LYS A 6 -78.41 25.23 59.23
N ARG A 7 -78.76 23.93 59.28
CA ARG A 7 -77.85 22.88 58.86
C ARG A 7 -77.65 22.80 57.34
N THR A 8 -78.64 23.06 56.57
CA THR A 8 -78.57 23.04 55.09
C THR A 8 -77.79 24.20 54.52
N ALA A 9 -77.83 25.39 55.12
CA ALA A 9 -77.05 26.52 54.70
C ALA A 9 -75.55 26.26 54.89
N ARG A 10 -75.13 25.74 56.08
CA ARG A 10 -73.77 25.43 56.44
C ARG A 10 -73.23 24.27 55.59
N GLN A 11 -74.00 23.29 55.21
CA GLN A 11 -73.59 22.22 54.32
C GLN A 11 -73.44 22.69 52.86
N LYS A 12 -74.23 23.63 52.38
CA LYS A 12 -74.08 24.26 51.08
C LYS A 12 -72.81 25.12 51.03
N GLU A 13 -72.49 25.83 52.10
CA GLU A 13 -71.28 26.65 52.20
C GLU A 13 -69.99 25.80 52.23
N ILE A 14 -70.02 24.70 52.98
CA ILE A 14 -68.85 23.73 53.02
C ILE A 14 -68.74 23.03 51.66
N ARG A 15 -69.80 22.76 50.96
CA ARG A 15 -69.68 22.22 49.59
C ARG A 15 -69.22 23.24 48.58
N ARG A 16 -69.62 24.51 48.71
CA ARG A 16 -69.03 25.59 47.87
C ARG A 16 -67.59 25.82 48.11
N THR A 17 -67.16 25.92 49.35
CA THR A 17 -65.72 26.11 49.66
C THR A 17 -64.86 24.88 49.28
N LYS A 18 -65.39 23.64 49.37
CA LYS A 18 -64.74 22.46 48.87
C LYS A 18 -64.66 22.41 47.34
N ALA A 19 -65.78 22.85 46.66
CA ALA A 19 -65.77 22.93 45.19
C ALA A 19 -64.80 24.03 44.66
N GLU A 20 -64.77 25.19 45.35
CA GLU A 20 -63.84 26.26 45.01
C GLU A 20 -62.38 25.88 45.29
N ARG A 21 -62.09 25.16 46.40
CA ARG A 21 -60.73 24.62 46.64
C ARG A 21 -60.34 23.54 45.65
N ARG A 22 -61.27 22.68 45.19
CA ARG A 22 -60.97 21.70 44.14
C ARG A 22 -60.77 22.39 42.78
N GLY A 23 -61.55 23.39 42.45
CA GLY A 23 -61.39 24.20 41.25
C GLY A 23 -60.07 24.98 41.20
N ALA A 24 -59.63 25.50 42.37
CA ALA A 24 -58.35 26.21 42.49
C ALA A 24 -57.13 25.28 42.35
N TRP A 25 -57.26 24.00 42.73
CA TRP A 25 -56.15 23.04 42.57
C TRP A 25 -56.00 22.59 41.10
N TYR A 26 -57.12 22.40 40.37
CA TYR A 26 -57.06 22.08 38.92
C TYR A 26 -56.59 23.26 38.07
N ARG A 27 -56.72 24.51 38.55
CA ARG A 27 -56.16 25.68 37.84
C ARG A 27 -54.63 25.83 38.02
N ARG A 28 -53.99 25.08 38.92
CA ARG A 28 -52.52 25.05 39.09
C ARG A 28 -51.82 23.92 38.36
N LEU A 29 -52.53 22.93 37.86
CA LEU A 29 -51.92 21.96 36.96
C LEU A 29 -51.78 22.64 35.61
N PRO A 30 -50.59 22.61 34.98
CA PRO A 30 -50.42 23.10 33.63
C PRO A 30 -51.43 22.39 32.78
N GLN A 31 -52.28 23.19 32.06
CA GLN A 31 -53.29 22.62 31.22
C GLN A 31 -52.65 21.64 30.25
N TRP A 32 -53.21 20.45 30.06
CA TRP A 32 -52.66 19.39 29.14
C TRP A 32 -52.18 19.93 27.81
N PRO A 33 -52.83 20.92 27.15
CA PRO A 33 -52.34 21.56 25.93
C PRO A 33 -51.04 22.32 26.10
N THR A 34 -50.76 22.90 27.27
CA THR A 34 -49.49 23.62 27.52
C THR A 34 -48.32 22.65 27.74
N LEU A 35 -48.58 21.51 28.37
CA LEU A 35 -47.60 20.43 28.50
C LEU A 35 -47.24 19.82 27.14
N LEU A 36 -48.24 19.56 26.29
CA LEU A 36 -48.02 19.07 24.91
C LEU A 36 -47.27 20.10 24.07
N ALA A 37 -47.53 21.38 24.25
CA ALA A 37 -46.81 22.43 23.56
C ALA A 37 -45.34 22.50 24.00
N ALA A 38 -45.07 22.44 25.30
CA ALA A 38 -43.70 22.40 25.83
C ALA A 38 -42.95 21.15 25.34
N PHE A 39 -43.59 19.98 25.39
CA PHE A 39 -43.00 18.73 24.90
C PHE A 39 -42.68 18.81 23.40
N SER A 40 -43.62 19.32 22.57
CA SER A 40 -43.36 19.47 21.13
C SER A 40 -42.22 20.44 20.83
N THR A 41 -42.04 21.51 21.60
CA THR A 41 -40.95 22.46 21.45
C THR A 41 -39.60 21.81 21.82
N VAL A 42 -39.55 21.05 22.91
CA VAL A 42 -38.32 20.31 23.29
C VAL A 42 -38.00 19.25 22.27
N ALA A 43 -38.99 18.47 21.79
CA ALA A 43 -38.79 17.48 20.75
C ALA A 43 -38.27 18.09 19.46
N THR A 44 -38.83 19.24 19.04
CA THR A 44 -38.30 20.00 17.87
C THR A 44 -36.89 20.46 18.08
N ALA A 45 -36.53 20.98 19.25
CA ALA A 45 -35.19 21.39 19.55
C ALA A 45 -34.18 20.22 19.48
N LEU A 46 -34.55 19.05 19.99
CA LEU A 46 -33.74 17.84 19.92
C LEU A 46 -33.53 17.38 18.46
N VAL A 47 -34.58 17.41 17.64
CA VAL A 47 -34.46 17.07 16.20
C VAL A 47 -33.55 18.07 15.48
N VAL A 48 -33.68 19.38 15.74
CA VAL A 48 -32.80 20.41 15.17
C VAL A 48 -31.34 20.17 15.59
N VAL A 49 -31.10 19.88 16.86
CA VAL A 49 -29.77 19.56 17.36
C VAL A 49 -29.18 18.33 16.65
N LEU A 50 -29.99 17.30 16.47
CA LEU A 50 -29.57 16.09 15.75
C LEU A 50 -29.21 16.43 14.30
N ILE A 51 -30.05 17.15 13.56
CA ILE A 51 -29.80 17.55 12.17
C ILE A 51 -28.54 18.42 12.05
N VAL A 52 -28.34 19.36 12.95
CA VAL A 52 -27.18 20.30 12.92
C VAL A 52 -25.86 19.58 13.26
N ASN A 53 -25.91 18.53 14.08
CA ASN A 53 -24.72 17.77 14.47
C ASN A 53 -24.46 16.52 13.59
N VAL A 54 -25.38 16.13 12.71
CA VAL A 54 -25.13 15.12 11.68
C VAL A 54 -24.13 15.68 10.67
N GLY A 55 -23.05 14.94 10.42
CA GLY A 55 -21.92 15.32 9.58
C GLY A 55 -20.77 15.79 10.45
N GLY A 56 -19.82 14.86 10.69
CA GLY A 56 -18.55 15.15 11.35
C GLY A 56 -17.76 16.21 10.59
N ALA A 57 -16.64 16.65 11.16
CA ALA A 57 -15.69 17.51 10.48
C ALA A 57 -15.04 16.71 9.33
N VAL A 58 -15.67 16.67 8.18
CA VAL A 58 -15.09 16.11 6.95
C VAL A 58 -14.14 17.17 6.41
N LEU A 59 -12.93 16.76 6.07
CA LEU A 59 -11.99 17.62 5.35
C LEU A 59 -12.53 17.77 3.93
N ASP A 60 -13.16 18.90 3.64
CA ASP A 60 -13.82 19.19 2.34
C ASP A 60 -12.82 19.83 1.37
N LEU A 61 -11.64 19.21 1.21
CA LEU A 61 -10.62 19.62 0.27
C LEU A 61 -10.49 18.59 -0.85
N ARG A 62 -10.33 19.08 -2.09
CA ARG A 62 -10.23 18.26 -3.30
C ARG A 62 -8.96 18.58 -4.08
N VAL A 63 -8.46 17.57 -4.80
CA VAL A 63 -7.36 17.77 -5.75
C VAL A 63 -7.78 18.80 -6.80
N GLY A 64 -6.90 19.75 -7.08
CA GLY A 64 -7.17 20.84 -8.04
C GLY A 64 -7.91 22.04 -7.45
N GLN A 65 -8.32 22.00 -6.18
CA GLN A 65 -8.93 23.13 -5.49
C GLN A 65 -7.88 24.23 -5.23
N VAL A 66 -8.25 25.49 -5.46
CA VAL A 66 -7.39 26.63 -5.16
C VAL A 66 -7.51 26.99 -3.69
N VAL A 67 -6.38 26.92 -2.99
CA VAL A 67 -6.28 27.31 -1.57
C VAL A 67 -5.72 28.75 -1.51
N PRO A 68 -6.44 29.71 -0.91
CA PRO A 68 -6.03 31.12 -0.91
C PRO A 68 -4.88 31.44 0.04
N ARG A 69 -4.57 30.55 0.96
CA ARG A 69 -3.49 30.69 1.98
C ARG A 69 -2.82 29.37 2.24
N ALA A 70 -1.54 29.40 2.59
CA ALA A 70 -0.81 28.23 3.02
C ALA A 70 -1.50 27.56 4.23
N ILE A 71 -1.60 26.24 4.19
CA ILE A 71 -2.15 25.42 5.27
C ILE A 71 -1.00 24.87 6.10
N THR A 72 -1.05 25.14 7.41
CA THR A 72 -0.01 24.72 8.36
C THR A 72 -0.53 23.59 9.27
N SER A 73 0.40 22.74 9.73
CA SER A 73 0.10 21.66 10.64
C SER A 73 -0.34 22.18 12.02
N ARG A 74 -1.40 21.61 12.58
CA ARG A 74 -1.91 21.88 13.92
C ARG A 74 -1.37 20.92 14.98
N VAL A 75 -0.78 19.80 14.51
CA VAL A 75 -0.23 18.75 15.37
C VAL A 75 1.16 18.35 14.87
N GLU A 76 1.95 17.79 15.75
CA GLU A 76 3.17 17.10 15.34
C GLU A 76 2.79 15.82 14.62
N LEU A 77 3.40 15.57 13.44
CA LEU A 77 2.99 14.54 12.52
C LEU A 77 4.22 13.88 11.92
N GLU A 78 4.25 12.57 11.95
CA GLU A 78 5.24 11.75 11.26
C GLU A 78 4.56 11.01 10.12
N ILE A 79 5.04 11.22 8.89
CA ILE A 79 4.47 10.59 7.69
C ILE A 79 5.57 9.90 6.91
N GLU A 80 5.25 8.71 6.41
CA GLU A 80 6.10 8.00 5.46
C GLU A 80 6.11 8.76 4.11
N GLU A 81 7.29 9.13 3.65
CA GLU A 81 7.51 9.70 2.32
C GLU A 81 7.59 8.57 1.29
N LYS A 82 6.41 8.10 0.85
CA LYS A 82 6.26 6.94 -0.03
C LYS A 82 7.13 7.02 -1.29
N ALA A 83 7.15 8.19 -1.94
CA ALA A 83 7.93 8.38 -3.16
C ALA A 83 9.42 8.13 -2.94
N GLN A 84 9.99 8.65 -1.84
CA GLN A 84 11.38 8.46 -1.49
C GLN A 84 11.67 7.03 -1.02
N THR A 85 10.78 6.47 -0.21
CA THR A 85 10.84 5.06 0.22
C THR A 85 10.85 4.13 -0.99
N ASP A 86 9.93 4.33 -1.94
CA ASP A 86 9.83 3.52 -3.16
C ASP A 86 11.05 3.69 -4.06
N GLN A 87 11.60 4.89 -4.14
CA GLN A 87 12.84 5.14 -4.89
C GLN A 87 14.01 4.37 -4.27
N LEU A 88 14.19 4.42 -2.96
CA LEU A 88 15.24 3.68 -2.26
C LEU A 88 15.05 2.17 -2.40
N ARG A 89 13.82 1.67 -2.31
CA ARG A 89 13.48 0.26 -2.55
C ARG A 89 13.82 -0.19 -3.97
N ARG A 90 13.50 0.63 -4.98
CA ARG A 90 13.90 0.35 -6.37
C ARG A 90 15.42 0.33 -6.50
N GLN A 91 16.10 1.29 -5.93
CA GLN A 91 17.55 1.37 -5.97
C GLN A 91 18.21 0.16 -5.29
N ALA A 92 17.69 -0.28 -4.12
CA ALA A 92 18.15 -1.48 -3.44
C ALA A 92 17.91 -2.75 -4.27
N ARG A 93 16.76 -2.85 -4.95
CA ARG A 93 16.44 -3.95 -5.87
C ARG A 93 17.40 -3.97 -7.06
N ASP A 94 17.65 -2.82 -7.67
CA ASP A 94 18.49 -2.71 -8.87
C ASP A 94 19.98 -2.90 -8.57
N SER A 95 20.42 -2.63 -7.34
CA SER A 95 21.78 -2.86 -6.86
C SER A 95 22.03 -4.27 -6.32
N SER A 96 21.00 -5.09 -6.20
CA SER A 96 21.13 -6.47 -5.74
C SER A 96 21.95 -7.31 -6.72
N PRO A 97 22.89 -8.15 -6.26
CA PRO A 97 23.72 -8.97 -7.13
C PRO A 97 22.90 -10.01 -7.89
N ASN A 98 23.40 -10.39 -9.07
CA ASN A 98 22.86 -11.50 -9.84
C ASN A 98 23.42 -12.83 -9.36
N PHE A 99 22.56 -13.85 -9.30
CA PHE A 99 22.97 -15.18 -8.87
C PHE A 99 23.06 -16.13 -10.05
N TYR A 100 24.16 -16.87 -10.10
CA TYR A 100 24.41 -17.90 -11.10
C TYR A 100 24.71 -19.22 -10.40
N LYS A 101 24.16 -20.30 -10.91
CA LYS A 101 24.32 -21.65 -10.35
C LYS A 101 25.15 -22.50 -11.30
N LEU A 102 26.18 -23.18 -10.77
CA LEU A 102 27.00 -24.13 -11.52
C LEU A 102 26.16 -25.27 -12.08
N ASP A 103 26.33 -25.54 -13.37
CA ASP A 103 25.83 -26.76 -14.01
C ASP A 103 26.78 -27.93 -13.71
N VAL A 104 26.56 -28.54 -12.56
CA VAL A 104 27.41 -29.65 -12.08
C VAL A 104 27.43 -30.79 -13.10
N SER A 105 26.32 -31.05 -13.79
CA SER A 105 26.23 -32.15 -14.76
C SER A 105 27.14 -31.91 -15.97
N LEU A 106 27.25 -30.68 -16.45
CA LEU A 106 28.16 -30.32 -17.53
C LEU A 106 29.62 -30.47 -17.12
N VAL A 107 29.96 -30.01 -15.90
CA VAL A 107 31.29 -30.08 -15.37
C VAL A 107 31.73 -31.53 -15.15
N ASP A 108 30.82 -32.36 -14.61
CA ASP A 108 31.11 -33.80 -14.39
C ASP A 108 31.19 -34.56 -15.73
N ASP A 109 30.42 -34.17 -16.75
CA ASP A 109 30.52 -34.74 -18.10
C ASP A 109 31.87 -34.40 -18.75
N ILE A 110 32.33 -33.14 -18.64
CA ILE A 110 33.66 -32.72 -19.12
C ILE A 110 34.76 -33.54 -18.40
N ARG A 111 34.66 -33.61 -17.07
CA ARG A 111 35.60 -34.39 -16.26
C ARG A 111 35.63 -35.86 -16.66
N GLY A 112 34.46 -36.51 -16.73
CA GLY A 112 34.30 -37.92 -17.08
C GLY A 112 34.86 -38.25 -18.42
N ARG A 113 34.61 -37.42 -19.44
CA ARG A 113 35.14 -37.60 -20.81
C ARG A 113 36.65 -37.41 -20.86
N LEU A 114 37.20 -36.38 -20.23
CA LEU A 114 38.64 -36.21 -20.17
C LEU A 114 39.33 -37.37 -19.43
N SER A 115 38.75 -37.86 -18.32
CA SER A 115 39.28 -39.03 -17.59
C SER A 115 39.15 -40.32 -18.42
N SER A 116 38.13 -40.46 -19.30
CA SER A 116 37.98 -41.64 -20.15
C SER A 116 39.10 -41.83 -21.15
N ALA A 117 39.88 -40.79 -21.50
CA ALA A 117 41.01 -40.87 -22.38
C ALA A 117 42.05 -41.89 -21.87
N LEU A 118 42.26 -41.95 -20.53
CA LEU A 118 43.17 -42.92 -19.95
C LEU A 118 42.70 -44.37 -20.18
N THR A 119 41.38 -44.57 -20.01
CA THR A 119 40.75 -45.88 -20.20
C THR A 119 40.82 -46.33 -21.67
N LEU A 120 40.53 -45.38 -22.59
CA LEU A 120 40.63 -45.63 -24.04
C LEU A 120 42.05 -45.94 -24.46
N ALA A 121 43.04 -45.22 -23.94
CA ALA A 121 44.44 -45.48 -24.24
C ALA A 121 44.91 -46.87 -23.80
N LYS A 122 44.39 -47.37 -22.67
CA LYS A 122 44.64 -48.74 -22.20
C LYS A 122 43.92 -49.79 -23.02
N ALA A 123 42.65 -49.56 -23.34
CA ALA A 123 41.85 -50.51 -24.10
C ALA A 123 42.32 -50.74 -25.56
N HIS A 124 42.85 -49.69 -26.19
CA HIS A 124 43.27 -49.69 -27.57
C HIS A 124 44.78 -49.38 -27.73
N ALA A 125 45.60 -50.01 -26.88
CA ALA A 125 47.05 -49.77 -26.87
C ALA A 125 47.74 -50.12 -28.19
N ASP A 126 47.24 -51.16 -28.88
CA ASP A 126 47.83 -51.67 -30.12
C ASP A 126 47.13 -51.23 -31.42
N ASP A 127 45.89 -50.72 -31.31
CA ASP A 127 45.09 -50.28 -32.46
C ASP A 127 44.79 -48.75 -32.44
N GLN A 128 45.62 -48.02 -33.16
CA GLN A 128 45.56 -46.56 -33.24
C GLN A 128 44.26 -46.09 -33.96
N LYS A 129 43.75 -46.84 -34.98
CA LYS A 129 42.57 -46.45 -35.70
C LYS A 129 41.32 -46.57 -34.88
N GLU A 130 41.20 -47.65 -34.10
CA GLU A 130 40.05 -47.88 -33.20
C GLU A 130 40.11 -46.87 -32.02
N LEU A 131 41.30 -46.55 -31.55
CA LEU A 131 41.48 -45.48 -30.53
C LEU A 131 40.92 -44.13 -31.01
N PHE A 132 41.31 -43.68 -32.20
CA PHE A 132 40.84 -42.40 -32.74
C PHE A 132 39.31 -42.40 -33.00
N ARG A 133 38.76 -43.54 -33.42
CA ARG A 133 37.32 -43.67 -33.59
C ARG A 133 36.59 -43.58 -32.25
N ALA A 134 36.98 -44.35 -31.27
CA ALA A 134 36.41 -44.31 -29.91
C ALA A 134 36.59 -42.97 -29.23
N ALA A 135 37.71 -42.28 -29.51
CA ALA A 135 37.99 -40.95 -29.05
C ALA A 135 36.99 -39.91 -29.65
N ALA A 136 36.77 -39.98 -30.97
CA ALA A 136 35.83 -39.07 -31.63
C ALA A 136 34.38 -39.26 -31.15
N GLU A 137 33.94 -40.50 -30.86
CA GLU A 137 32.65 -40.80 -30.26
C GLU A 137 32.47 -40.17 -28.86
N ASN A 138 33.57 -39.93 -28.15
CA ASN A 138 33.60 -39.26 -26.84
C ASN A 138 33.95 -37.77 -26.90
N ASN A 139 34.00 -37.16 -28.08
CA ASN A 139 34.45 -35.78 -28.34
C ASN A 139 35.86 -35.48 -27.79
N LEU A 140 36.71 -36.46 -27.77
CA LEU A 140 38.12 -36.32 -27.36
C LEU A 140 38.94 -36.05 -28.62
N LEU A 141 39.41 -34.81 -28.78
CA LEU A 141 40.15 -34.30 -29.94
C LEU A 141 41.62 -34.15 -29.63
N LEU A 142 42.25 -35.24 -29.16
CA LEU A 142 43.68 -35.29 -28.90
C LEU A 142 44.43 -35.60 -30.21
N ASP A 143 45.54 -34.93 -30.45
CA ASP A 143 46.45 -35.23 -31.54
C ASP A 143 47.32 -36.45 -31.22
N GLU A 144 48.17 -36.84 -32.15
CA GLU A 144 49.05 -38.00 -31.99
C GLU A 144 50.00 -37.85 -30.83
N ALA A 145 50.53 -36.65 -30.62
CA ALA A 145 51.44 -36.32 -29.51
C ALA A 145 50.71 -36.43 -28.14
N GLY A 146 49.48 -35.90 -28.08
CA GLY A 146 48.63 -35.98 -26.87
C GLY A 146 48.27 -37.43 -26.52
N TRP A 147 47.92 -38.27 -27.53
CA TRP A 147 47.69 -39.69 -27.26
C TRP A 147 48.96 -40.45 -26.85
N ALA A 148 50.12 -40.11 -27.41
CA ALA A 148 51.39 -40.68 -26.98
C ALA A 148 51.67 -40.36 -25.49
N GLU A 149 51.38 -39.13 -25.05
CA GLU A 149 51.55 -38.74 -23.68
C GLU A 149 50.52 -39.43 -22.73
N VAL A 150 49.27 -39.55 -23.11
CA VAL A 150 48.25 -40.30 -22.34
C VAL A 150 48.68 -41.77 -22.19
N ARG A 151 49.17 -42.40 -23.28
CA ARG A 151 49.67 -43.78 -23.24
C ARG A 151 50.88 -43.88 -22.29
N ARG A 152 51.81 -42.93 -22.33
CA ARG A 152 52.99 -42.90 -21.45
C ARG A 152 52.55 -42.87 -19.97
N LEU A 153 51.60 -41.99 -19.62
CA LEU A 153 51.03 -41.89 -18.28
C LEU A 153 50.25 -43.14 -17.87
N ALA A 154 49.58 -43.77 -18.83
CA ALA A 154 48.87 -45.02 -18.63
C ALA A 154 49.78 -46.23 -18.38
N ALA A 155 50.96 -46.27 -19.01
CA ALA A 155 51.93 -47.37 -18.90
C ALA A 155 52.81 -47.31 -17.61
N GLN A 156 53.08 -46.11 -17.13
CA GLN A 156 53.95 -45.87 -15.95
C GLN A 156 53.22 -46.01 -14.61
N GLU A 157 51.99 -46.50 -14.57
CA GLU A 157 51.11 -46.52 -13.40
C GLU A 157 50.89 -45.12 -12.79
N GLU A 158 51.20 -44.08 -13.52
CA GLU A 158 51.01 -42.67 -13.15
C GLU A 158 49.59 -42.15 -13.45
N ALA A 159 48.60 -43.07 -13.43
CA ALA A 159 47.20 -42.72 -13.60
C ALA A 159 46.72 -41.62 -12.64
N GLY A 160 47.31 -41.55 -11.44
CA GLY A 160 47.05 -40.52 -10.46
C GLY A 160 47.55 -39.14 -10.86
N GLU A 161 48.59 -39.06 -11.72
CA GLU A 161 49.10 -37.77 -12.26
C GLU A 161 48.14 -37.24 -13.34
N TYR A 162 47.73 -38.10 -14.26
CA TYR A 162 46.70 -37.74 -15.26
C TYR A 162 45.40 -37.21 -14.63
N GLU A 163 44.88 -37.92 -13.62
CA GLU A 163 43.73 -37.48 -12.87
C GLU A 163 43.94 -36.15 -12.14
N ARG A 164 45.14 -35.90 -11.62
CA ARG A 164 45.47 -34.57 -11.04
C ARG A 164 45.45 -33.47 -12.07
N ILE A 165 45.95 -33.71 -13.31
CA ILE A 165 45.89 -32.76 -14.41
C ILE A 165 44.45 -32.47 -14.79
N VAL A 166 43.62 -33.49 -15.01
CA VAL A 166 42.19 -33.35 -15.34
C VAL A 166 41.45 -32.56 -14.26
N ASN A 167 41.62 -32.92 -12.98
CA ASN A 167 41.03 -32.22 -11.86
C ASN A 167 41.48 -30.75 -11.76
N GLY A 168 42.77 -30.48 -12.08
CA GLY A 168 43.30 -29.13 -12.14
C GLY A 168 42.64 -28.28 -13.24
N VAL A 169 42.48 -28.83 -14.43
CA VAL A 169 41.78 -28.17 -15.55
C VAL A 169 40.32 -27.88 -15.16
N VAL A 170 39.60 -28.88 -14.63
CA VAL A 170 38.23 -28.71 -14.19
C VAL A 170 38.09 -27.67 -13.07
N ALA A 171 39.02 -27.65 -12.13
CA ALA A 171 39.01 -26.65 -11.04
C ALA A 171 39.20 -25.23 -11.58
N ARG A 172 40.06 -25.03 -12.58
CA ARG A 172 40.24 -23.72 -13.26
C ARG A 172 39.01 -23.32 -14.05
N LEU A 173 38.40 -24.25 -14.78
CA LEU A 173 37.13 -24.00 -15.47
C LEU A 173 36.03 -23.54 -14.51
N ARG A 174 35.92 -24.17 -13.34
CA ARG A 174 34.96 -23.72 -12.31
C ARG A 174 35.27 -22.30 -11.78
N ALA A 175 36.56 -21.95 -11.71
CA ALA A 175 36.97 -20.64 -11.23
C ALA A 175 36.84 -19.52 -12.27
N SER A 176 36.75 -19.86 -13.57
CA SER A 176 36.75 -18.90 -14.69
C SER A 176 35.49 -18.09 -14.88
N ALA A 177 34.42 -18.37 -14.13
CA ALA A 177 33.14 -17.61 -14.19
C ALA A 177 32.53 -17.50 -15.61
N LEU A 178 32.51 -18.58 -16.38
CA LEU A 178 31.80 -18.64 -17.67
C LEU A 178 30.29 -18.73 -17.41
N VAL A 179 29.59 -17.62 -17.61
CA VAL A 179 28.16 -17.45 -17.23
C VAL A 179 27.25 -17.38 -18.45
N GLU A 180 25.99 -17.72 -18.23
CA GLU A 180 24.91 -17.47 -19.18
C GLU A 180 24.64 -15.95 -19.26
N PRO A 181 24.44 -15.39 -20.46
CA PRO A 181 24.00 -14.00 -20.58
C PRO A 181 22.65 -13.77 -19.91
N GLU A 182 22.45 -12.58 -19.36
CA GLU A 182 21.17 -12.24 -18.73
C GLU A 182 20.02 -12.33 -19.71
N PRO A 183 18.85 -12.87 -19.31
CA PRO A 183 17.65 -12.86 -20.14
C PRO A 183 17.25 -11.42 -20.51
N ALA A 184 16.85 -11.21 -21.75
CA ALA A 184 16.42 -9.92 -22.25
C ALA A 184 15.27 -9.38 -21.38
N GLY A 185 15.43 -8.16 -20.83
CA GLY A 185 14.45 -7.51 -19.94
C GLY A 185 14.83 -7.47 -18.46
N THR A 186 15.85 -8.20 -18.02
CA THR A 186 16.38 -8.13 -16.65
C THR A 186 17.43 -7.02 -16.49
N ARG A 187 17.16 -5.81 -17.01
CA ARG A 187 18.09 -4.68 -16.82
C ARG A 187 18.25 -4.35 -15.33
N ARG A 188 19.30 -4.87 -14.74
CA ARG A 188 19.77 -4.46 -13.41
C ARG A 188 21.05 -3.67 -13.57
N ILE A 189 21.21 -2.65 -12.73
CA ILE A 189 22.40 -1.80 -12.71
C ILE A 189 23.49 -2.46 -11.81
N THR A 190 23.31 -3.73 -11.49
CA THR A 190 24.26 -4.42 -10.61
C THR A 190 25.58 -4.63 -11.31
N ARG A 191 26.66 -4.38 -10.58
CA ARG A 191 28.04 -4.63 -11.04
C ARG A 191 28.64 -5.89 -10.40
N GLU A 192 27.85 -6.64 -9.65
CA GLU A 192 28.31 -7.83 -8.92
C GLU A 192 27.46 -9.05 -9.30
N ALA A 193 28.15 -10.17 -9.41
CA ALA A 193 27.56 -11.48 -9.58
C ALA A 193 27.99 -12.42 -8.45
N VAL A 194 27.09 -13.30 -8.05
CA VAL A 194 27.34 -14.34 -7.06
C VAL A 194 27.26 -15.69 -7.74
N LEU A 195 28.39 -16.39 -7.80
CA LEU A 195 28.49 -17.73 -8.35
C LEU A 195 28.29 -18.76 -7.25
N LEU A 196 27.33 -19.66 -7.47
CA LEU A 196 26.94 -20.72 -6.55
C LEU A 196 27.47 -22.05 -7.05
N ASP A 197 28.45 -22.59 -6.39
CA ASP A 197 28.94 -23.94 -6.58
C ASP A 197 28.44 -24.83 -5.42
N PRO A 198 27.51 -25.78 -5.67
CA PRO A 198 27.00 -26.64 -4.62
C PRO A 198 28.04 -27.58 -4.00
N THR A 199 29.20 -27.74 -4.65
CA THR A 199 30.32 -28.58 -4.14
C THR A 199 31.22 -27.81 -3.18
N VAL A 200 31.12 -26.47 -3.16
CA VAL A 200 31.92 -25.59 -2.32
C VAL A 200 30.97 -24.76 -1.42
N PRO A 201 31.11 -24.82 -0.08
CA PRO A 201 30.21 -24.13 0.83
C PRO A 201 30.33 -22.60 0.83
N ARG A 202 31.15 -22.04 -0.07
CA ARG A 202 31.44 -20.60 -0.13
C ARG A 202 30.90 -20.00 -1.43
N GLU A 203 30.11 -18.94 -1.31
CA GLU A 203 29.68 -18.11 -2.44
C GLU A 203 30.88 -17.33 -3.00
N MET A 204 31.06 -17.40 -4.31
CA MET A 204 32.12 -16.63 -4.99
C MET A 204 31.47 -15.35 -5.54
N ARG A 205 31.93 -14.20 -5.06
CA ARG A 205 31.53 -12.90 -5.60
C ARG A 205 32.52 -12.45 -6.64
N LYS A 206 31.99 -12.05 -7.80
CA LYS A 206 32.76 -11.57 -8.95
C LYS A 206 32.20 -10.23 -9.41
N SER A 207 33.11 -9.35 -9.84
CA SER A 207 32.70 -8.14 -10.55
C SER A 207 32.23 -8.50 -11.95
N TRP A 208 31.34 -7.69 -12.51
CA TRP A 208 30.85 -7.86 -13.88
C TRP A 208 31.98 -7.95 -14.93
N THR A 209 33.06 -7.24 -14.70
CA THR A 209 34.28 -7.25 -15.55
C THR A 209 35.09 -8.53 -15.46
N GLU A 210 34.81 -9.39 -14.48
CA GLU A 210 35.50 -10.68 -14.30
C GLU A 210 34.64 -11.86 -14.80
N LEU A 211 33.46 -11.57 -15.36
CA LEU A 211 32.59 -12.56 -15.94
C LEU A 211 32.91 -12.75 -17.43
N HIS A 212 32.85 -13.98 -17.87
CA HIS A 212 32.94 -14.35 -19.28
C HIS A 212 31.59 -14.89 -19.73
N PHE A 213 31.11 -14.41 -20.88
CA PHE A 213 29.78 -14.77 -21.34
C PHE A 213 29.81 -15.88 -22.39
N SER A 214 28.94 -16.88 -22.23
CA SER A 214 28.87 -18.05 -23.13
C SER A 214 28.45 -17.73 -24.57
N ASN A 215 27.86 -16.57 -24.82
CA ASN A 215 27.48 -16.09 -26.15
C ASN A 215 28.65 -15.44 -26.92
N ASN A 216 29.80 -15.20 -26.26
CA ASN A 216 31.00 -14.66 -26.87
C ASN A 216 32.01 -15.79 -27.10
N ALA A 217 32.22 -16.20 -28.35
CA ALA A 217 33.11 -17.30 -28.69
C ALA A 217 34.59 -17.03 -28.29
N ASP A 218 35.02 -15.78 -28.40
CA ASP A 218 36.40 -15.40 -28.05
C ASP A 218 36.64 -15.51 -26.55
N GLU A 219 35.68 -15.05 -25.71
CA GLU A 219 35.76 -15.19 -24.25
C GLU A 219 35.75 -16.67 -23.83
N VAL A 220 34.89 -17.50 -24.47
CA VAL A 220 34.89 -18.95 -24.19
C VAL A 220 36.22 -19.59 -24.52
N ALA A 221 36.83 -19.22 -25.68
CA ALA A 221 38.13 -19.74 -26.08
C ALA A 221 39.23 -19.31 -25.11
N GLU A 222 39.22 -18.06 -24.63
CA GLU A 222 40.17 -17.53 -23.65
C GLU A 222 40.05 -18.26 -22.31
N VAL A 223 38.83 -18.46 -21.81
CA VAL A 223 38.55 -19.22 -20.57
C VAL A 223 39.11 -20.64 -20.65
N VAL A 224 38.85 -21.33 -21.77
CA VAL A 224 39.29 -22.70 -21.96
C VAL A 224 40.82 -22.75 -22.10
N GLU A 225 41.41 -21.79 -22.81
CA GLU A 225 42.89 -21.69 -22.95
C GLU A 225 43.57 -21.47 -21.60
N ASP A 226 43.05 -20.58 -20.76
CA ASP A 226 43.58 -20.37 -19.39
C ASP A 226 43.45 -21.65 -18.54
N ALA A 227 42.31 -22.33 -18.65
CA ALA A 227 42.05 -23.54 -17.87
C ALA A 227 43.03 -24.67 -18.22
N VAL A 228 43.38 -24.84 -19.50
CA VAL A 228 44.30 -25.93 -19.94
C VAL A 228 45.78 -25.62 -19.74
N GLN A 229 46.17 -24.41 -19.36
CA GLN A 229 47.55 -24.04 -19.12
C GLN A 229 48.25 -24.89 -18.04
N ILE A 230 47.48 -25.48 -17.13
CA ILE A 230 48.02 -26.38 -16.09
C ILE A 230 48.42 -27.74 -16.65
N ALA A 231 47.92 -28.10 -17.82
CA ALA A 231 48.27 -29.35 -18.49
C ALA A 231 49.65 -29.26 -19.16
N PRO A 232 50.34 -30.39 -19.34
CA PRO A 232 51.53 -30.45 -20.18
C PRO A 232 51.27 -29.92 -21.60
N GLU A 233 52.29 -29.32 -22.18
CA GLU A 233 52.19 -28.68 -23.51
C GLU A 233 51.61 -29.61 -24.59
N THR A 234 51.99 -30.89 -24.55
CA THR A 234 51.50 -31.95 -25.43
C THR A 234 49.99 -32.24 -25.31
N LEU A 235 49.36 -31.95 -24.15
CA LEU A 235 47.95 -32.17 -23.92
C LEU A 235 47.10 -30.91 -24.08
N ARG A 236 47.70 -29.72 -24.06
CA ARG A 236 46.94 -28.45 -24.03
C ARG A 236 46.02 -28.29 -25.20
N GLU A 237 46.53 -28.43 -26.43
CA GLU A 237 45.72 -28.21 -27.62
C GLU A 237 44.57 -29.25 -27.74
N GLY A 238 44.88 -30.52 -27.43
CA GLY A 238 43.88 -31.59 -27.44
C GLY A 238 42.79 -31.37 -26.37
N PHE A 239 43.14 -30.96 -25.16
CA PHE A 239 42.18 -30.64 -24.11
C PHE A 239 41.33 -29.41 -24.46
N LYS A 240 41.95 -28.35 -24.99
CA LYS A 240 41.27 -27.17 -25.50
C LYS A 240 40.20 -27.53 -26.52
N ASN A 241 40.59 -28.24 -27.55
CA ASN A 241 39.65 -28.64 -28.64
C ASN A 241 38.54 -29.54 -28.10
N SER A 242 38.88 -30.48 -27.22
CA SER A 242 37.88 -31.38 -26.61
C SER A 242 36.87 -30.62 -25.74
N ILE A 243 37.35 -29.72 -24.89
CA ILE A 243 36.46 -28.93 -24.03
C ILE A 243 35.58 -27.99 -24.87
N LEU A 244 36.14 -27.30 -25.85
CA LEU A 244 35.35 -26.46 -26.77
C LEU A 244 34.28 -27.28 -27.55
N ALA A 245 34.59 -28.50 -27.96
CA ALA A 245 33.63 -29.39 -28.61
C ALA A 245 32.49 -29.82 -27.63
N MET A 246 32.82 -30.06 -26.35
CA MET A 246 31.84 -30.41 -25.33
C MET A 246 30.95 -29.22 -24.90
N LEU A 247 31.48 -28.01 -24.91
CA LEU A 247 30.75 -26.78 -24.63
C LEU A 247 29.88 -26.37 -25.81
N LYS A 248 30.21 -26.79 -27.05
CA LYS A 248 29.44 -26.46 -28.22
C LYS A 248 28.21 -27.37 -28.30
N PRO A 249 26.99 -26.81 -28.41
CA PRO A 249 25.81 -27.62 -28.58
C PRO A 249 25.79 -28.27 -29.97
N ASP A 250 25.08 -29.40 -30.08
CA ASP A 250 24.95 -30.16 -31.36
C ASP A 250 24.18 -29.41 -32.47
N VAL A 251 23.59 -28.26 -32.12
CA VAL A 251 22.80 -27.43 -33.02
C VAL A 251 23.68 -26.37 -33.69
N ALA A 252 23.76 -26.35 -34.98
CA ALA A 252 24.53 -25.38 -35.74
C ALA A 252 24.02 -23.95 -35.47
N GLY A 253 24.93 -23.05 -35.06
CA GLY A 253 24.63 -21.65 -34.75
C GLY A 253 24.12 -21.38 -33.30
N ALA A 254 24.02 -22.39 -32.47
CA ALA A 254 23.69 -22.18 -31.06
C ALA A 254 24.90 -21.66 -30.30
N GLU A 255 24.61 -20.88 -29.23
CA GLU A 255 25.59 -20.36 -28.30
C GLU A 255 26.26 -21.48 -27.52
N TYR A 256 27.48 -21.23 -26.98
CA TYR A 256 28.15 -22.19 -26.13
C TYR A 256 27.35 -22.44 -24.84
N ARG A 257 27.46 -23.65 -24.29
CA ARG A 257 26.84 -24.00 -23.01
C ARG A 257 27.57 -23.30 -21.88
N PRO A 258 26.88 -22.52 -21.03
CA PRO A 258 27.48 -21.86 -19.89
C PRO A 258 27.83 -22.87 -18.80
N LEU A 259 28.90 -22.63 -18.08
CA LEU A 259 29.21 -23.37 -16.85
C LEU A 259 28.29 -22.95 -15.68
N TYR A 260 27.94 -21.67 -15.66
CA TYR A 260 27.05 -21.11 -14.65
C TYR A 260 25.79 -20.57 -15.32
N ARG A 261 24.66 -21.15 -14.96
CA ARG A 261 23.32 -20.73 -15.45
C ARG A 261 22.75 -19.65 -14.58
N PHE A 262 22.06 -18.69 -15.17
CA PHE A 262 21.38 -17.63 -14.44
C PHE A 262 20.25 -18.16 -13.56
N ASP A 263 20.34 -17.98 -12.25
CA ASP A 263 19.30 -18.37 -11.29
C ASP A 263 18.29 -17.21 -11.11
N THR A 264 17.30 -17.17 -12.00
CA THR A 264 16.24 -16.15 -11.98
C THR A 264 15.52 -16.12 -10.65
N ARG A 265 15.20 -17.30 -10.08
CA ARG A 265 14.42 -17.40 -8.85
C ARG A 265 15.17 -16.77 -7.67
N ARG A 266 16.43 -17.16 -7.48
CA ARG A 266 17.25 -16.65 -6.38
C ARG A 266 17.59 -15.16 -6.57
N SER A 267 17.88 -14.75 -7.78
CA SER A 267 18.15 -13.34 -8.11
C SER A 267 16.95 -12.44 -7.82
N VAL A 268 15.72 -12.85 -8.18
CA VAL A 268 14.50 -12.10 -7.88
C VAL A 268 14.21 -12.09 -6.39
N GLN A 269 14.36 -13.24 -5.71
CA GLN A 269 14.12 -13.34 -4.28
C GLN A 269 15.04 -12.45 -3.47
N MET A 270 16.34 -12.44 -3.80
CA MET A 270 17.32 -11.60 -3.09
C MET A 270 17.12 -10.12 -3.39
N ALA A 271 16.76 -9.76 -4.61
CA ALA A 271 16.42 -8.39 -4.96
C ALA A 271 15.18 -7.88 -4.22
N GLN A 272 14.17 -8.75 -4.08
CA GLN A 272 12.99 -8.40 -3.28
C GLN A 272 13.33 -8.26 -1.79
N ALA A 273 14.12 -9.19 -1.24
CA ALA A 273 14.57 -9.11 0.14
C ALA A 273 15.40 -7.84 0.41
N ALA A 274 16.25 -7.43 -0.54
CA ALA A 274 17.00 -6.18 -0.45
C ALA A 274 16.06 -4.97 -0.42
N ALA A 275 15.01 -4.94 -1.27
CA ALA A 275 14.01 -3.87 -1.26
C ALA A 275 13.20 -3.84 0.05
N ASP A 276 12.81 -5.02 0.55
CA ASP A 276 12.02 -5.14 1.79
C ASP A 276 12.83 -4.77 3.05
N SER A 277 14.16 -4.86 2.99
CA SER A 277 15.05 -4.44 4.06
C SER A 277 15.21 -2.93 4.20
N VAL A 278 14.76 -2.14 3.20
CA VAL A 278 14.83 -0.69 3.23
C VAL A 278 13.75 -0.15 4.17
N PRO A 279 14.14 0.53 5.27
CA PRO A 279 13.17 1.11 6.18
C PRO A 279 12.41 2.26 5.51
N PRO A 280 11.15 2.50 5.91
CA PRO A 280 10.39 3.63 5.40
C PRO A 280 11.07 4.95 5.78
N VAL A 281 11.12 5.88 4.85
CA VAL A 281 11.60 7.25 5.11
C VAL A 281 10.48 8.01 5.79
N ILE A 282 10.69 8.38 7.06
CA ILE A 282 9.73 9.13 7.86
C ILE A 282 10.13 10.60 7.83
N ARG A 283 9.19 11.46 7.45
CA ARG A 283 9.33 12.90 7.55
C ARG A 283 8.49 13.44 8.70
N ALA A 284 9.15 14.13 9.62
CA ALA A 284 8.49 14.76 10.75
C ALA A 284 8.10 16.20 10.40
N TYR A 285 6.85 16.56 10.68
CA TYR A 285 6.33 17.91 10.55
C TYR A 285 6.00 18.44 11.94
N SER A 286 6.61 19.55 12.33
CA SER A 286 6.31 20.23 13.59
C SER A 286 5.02 21.04 13.48
N VAL A 287 4.44 21.38 14.63
CA VAL A 287 3.30 22.31 14.70
C VAL A 287 3.68 23.62 14.03
N GLY A 288 2.85 24.10 13.10
CA GLY A 288 3.10 25.31 12.31
C GLY A 288 3.88 25.07 11.02
N ALA A 289 4.38 23.87 10.75
CA ALA A 289 5.00 23.54 9.46
C ALA A 289 3.99 23.66 8.31
N VAL A 290 4.41 24.20 7.17
CA VAL A 290 3.56 24.34 5.99
C VAL A 290 3.36 22.95 5.36
N LEU A 291 2.10 22.53 5.22
CA LEU A 291 1.69 21.28 4.61
C LEU A 291 1.28 21.43 3.14
N ALA A 292 0.67 22.57 2.83
CA ALA A 292 0.31 22.94 1.46
C ALA A 292 0.52 24.44 1.28
N ASP A 293 1.09 24.84 0.16
CA ASP A 293 1.27 26.24 -0.20
C ASP A 293 -0.03 26.85 -0.73
N ALA A 294 -0.09 28.20 -0.79
CA ALA A 294 -1.19 28.89 -1.44
C ALA A 294 -1.15 28.59 -2.94
N GLY A 295 -2.23 28.05 -3.49
CA GLY A 295 -2.30 27.68 -4.90
C GLY A 295 -3.22 26.50 -5.16
N VAL A 296 -2.94 25.77 -6.22
CA VAL A 296 -3.71 24.57 -6.61
C VAL A 296 -3.22 23.36 -5.81
N LEU A 297 -4.13 22.76 -5.07
CA LEU A 297 -3.83 21.62 -4.22
C LEU A 297 -3.47 20.38 -5.04
N THR A 298 -2.29 19.83 -4.79
CA THR A 298 -1.82 18.58 -5.40
C THR A 298 -2.35 17.35 -4.63
N GLU A 299 -2.28 16.17 -5.26
CA GLU A 299 -2.69 14.91 -4.62
C GLU A 299 -1.82 14.59 -3.38
N ALA A 300 -0.52 14.81 -3.47
CA ALA A 300 0.40 14.59 -2.35
C ALA A 300 0.11 15.51 -1.15
N GLU A 301 -0.16 16.80 -1.40
CA GLU A 301 -0.56 17.73 -0.35
C GLU A 301 -1.91 17.36 0.27
N LEU A 302 -2.85 16.87 -0.54
CA LEU A 302 -4.15 16.41 -0.02
C LEU A 302 -4.00 15.17 0.87
N GLU A 303 -3.15 14.19 0.51
CA GLU A 303 -2.85 13.05 1.38
C GLU A 303 -2.22 13.50 2.70
N LEU A 304 -1.29 14.44 2.64
CA LEU A 304 -0.64 15.03 3.82
C LEU A 304 -1.66 15.72 4.75
N LEU A 305 -2.58 16.51 4.17
CA LEU A 305 -3.65 17.19 4.90
C LEU A 305 -4.66 16.21 5.51
N ARG A 306 -4.96 15.10 4.82
CA ARG A 306 -5.83 14.04 5.38
C ARG A 306 -5.19 13.35 6.57
N ALA A 307 -3.91 13.01 6.46
CA ALA A 307 -3.17 12.39 7.56
C ALA A 307 -3.06 13.34 8.77
N GLU A 308 -2.82 14.64 8.55
CA GLU A 308 -2.85 15.66 9.61
C GLU A 308 -4.22 15.77 10.26
N HIS A 309 -5.29 15.80 9.44
CA HIS A 309 -6.65 15.88 9.95
C HIS A 309 -7.00 14.66 10.81
N GLU A 310 -6.59 13.48 10.39
CA GLU A 310 -6.79 12.25 11.15
C GLU A 310 -6.03 12.29 12.48
N ALA A 311 -4.75 12.62 12.45
CA ALA A 311 -3.93 12.77 13.66
C ALA A 311 -4.49 13.85 14.61
N TYR A 312 -4.95 14.99 14.05
CA TYR A 312 -5.61 16.04 14.81
C TYR A 312 -6.90 15.55 15.47
N THR A 313 -7.76 14.82 14.74
CA THR A 313 -9.05 14.34 15.29
C THR A 313 -8.89 13.26 16.35
N GLN A 314 -7.81 12.47 16.31
CA GLN A 314 -7.47 11.47 17.31
C GLN A 314 -6.85 12.10 18.59
N GLY A 315 -6.36 13.34 18.50
CA GLY A 315 -5.74 14.04 19.60
C GLY A 315 -6.74 14.44 20.73
N LYS A 316 -6.30 14.38 22.00
CA LYS A 316 -7.12 14.78 23.17
C LYS A 316 -7.63 16.23 23.10
N LEU A 317 -6.87 17.13 22.49
CA LEU A 317 -7.24 18.54 22.32
C LEU A 317 -8.38 18.70 21.30
N ALA A 318 -8.37 17.91 20.22
CA ALA A 318 -9.45 17.88 19.24
C ALA A 318 -10.78 17.41 19.85
N HIS A 319 -10.72 16.42 20.72
CA HIS A 319 -11.91 15.91 21.41
C HIS A 319 -12.57 16.99 22.27
N ARG A 320 -11.80 17.74 23.02
CA ARG A 320 -12.29 18.88 23.85
C ARG A 320 -12.88 20.00 22.98
N GLN A 321 -12.20 20.36 21.90
CA GLN A 321 -12.69 21.41 20.98
C GLN A 321 -13.91 20.95 20.18
N ALA A 322 -13.97 19.67 19.79
CA ALA A 322 -15.14 19.10 19.15
C ALA A 322 -16.36 19.15 20.07
N TRP A 323 -16.19 18.76 21.33
CA TRP A 323 -17.26 18.83 22.33
C TRP A 323 -17.75 20.26 22.56
N LEU A 324 -16.85 21.25 22.70
CA LEU A 324 -17.22 22.67 22.82
C LEU A 324 -17.98 23.19 21.59
N ARG A 325 -17.59 22.77 20.38
CA ARG A 325 -18.31 23.11 19.13
C ARG A 325 -19.70 22.50 19.09
N VAL A 326 -19.83 21.23 19.47
CA VAL A 326 -21.14 20.57 19.59
C VAL A 326 -22.02 21.27 20.62
N LEU A 327 -21.47 21.58 21.80
CA LEU A 327 -22.18 22.29 22.85
C LEU A 327 -22.61 23.69 22.40
N GLY A 328 -21.73 24.46 21.76
CA GLY A 328 -22.06 25.77 21.21
C GLY A 328 -23.17 25.73 20.17
N ARG A 329 -23.10 24.79 19.22
CA ARG A 329 -24.15 24.57 18.20
C ARG A 329 -25.45 24.15 18.82
N THR A 330 -25.42 23.27 19.82
CA THR A 330 -26.59 22.81 20.56
C THR A 330 -27.25 23.96 21.30
N LEU A 331 -26.48 24.75 22.02
CA LEU A 331 -26.98 25.92 22.77
C LEU A 331 -27.62 26.94 21.84
N LEU A 332 -26.97 27.22 20.70
CA LEU A 332 -27.50 28.14 19.69
C LEU A 332 -28.83 27.60 19.09
N ALA A 333 -28.90 26.32 18.78
CA ALA A 333 -30.12 25.67 18.27
C ALA A 333 -31.27 25.78 19.27
N PHE A 334 -31.00 25.50 20.57
CA PHE A 334 -31.98 25.70 21.63
C PHE A 334 -32.43 27.16 21.72
N LEU A 335 -31.52 28.12 21.71
CA LEU A 335 -31.84 29.53 21.81
C LEU A 335 -32.77 29.99 20.66
N VAL A 336 -32.49 29.57 19.42
CA VAL A 336 -33.31 29.89 18.23
C VAL A 336 -34.68 29.25 18.36
N VAL A 337 -34.77 27.95 18.68
CA VAL A 337 -36.07 27.25 18.79
C VAL A 337 -36.94 27.84 19.90
N PHE A 338 -36.34 28.09 21.08
CA PHE A 338 -37.08 28.73 22.17
C PHE A 338 -37.46 30.20 21.87
N GLY A 339 -36.59 30.95 21.17
CA GLY A 339 -36.90 32.30 20.72
C GLY A 339 -38.12 32.32 19.79
N VAL A 340 -38.16 31.42 18.79
CA VAL A 340 -39.28 31.26 17.88
C VAL A 340 -40.55 30.83 18.63
N ALA A 341 -40.45 29.88 19.55
CA ALA A 341 -41.59 29.41 20.37
C ALA A 341 -42.13 30.55 21.24
N ALA A 342 -41.27 31.35 21.88
CA ALA A 342 -41.69 32.50 22.69
C ALA A 342 -42.38 33.58 21.83
N TYR A 343 -41.84 33.83 20.63
CA TYR A 343 -42.49 34.73 19.68
C TYR A 343 -43.88 34.26 19.27
N MET A 344 -44.03 32.96 18.90
CA MET A 344 -45.33 32.36 18.54
C MET A 344 -46.34 32.44 19.70
N VAL A 345 -45.91 32.16 20.92
CA VAL A 345 -46.78 32.27 22.11
C VAL A 345 -47.25 33.70 22.32
N ARG A 346 -46.38 34.68 22.06
CA ARG A 346 -46.69 36.11 22.36
C ARG A 346 -47.55 36.77 21.26
N TYR A 347 -47.27 36.45 19.99
CA TYR A 347 -47.84 37.19 18.85
C TYR A 347 -48.79 36.38 17.95
N GLN A 348 -48.69 35.03 17.96
CA GLN A 348 -49.52 34.16 17.09
C GLN A 348 -50.27 33.11 17.90
N GLN A 349 -51.12 33.56 18.83
CA GLN A 349 -51.89 32.67 19.70
C GLN A 349 -52.81 31.71 18.95
N GLY A 350 -53.39 32.12 17.78
CA GLY A 350 -54.25 31.28 16.96
C GLY A 350 -53.56 30.04 16.38
N VAL A 351 -52.30 30.18 15.93
CA VAL A 351 -51.48 29.05 15.43
C VAL A 351 -51.04 28.14 16.59
N PHE A 352 -50.69 28.74 17.73
CA PHE A 352 -50.22 27.99 18.88
C PHE A 352 -51.33 27.18 19.57
N SER A 353 -52.57 27.63 19.54
CA SER A 353 -53.71 26.94 20.13
C SER A 353 -54.18 25.73 19.30
N ASN A 354 -53.95 25.72 17.98
CA ASN A 354 -54.35 24.62 17.11
C ASN A 354 -53.21 23.60 16.94
N HIS A 355 -53.38 22.42 17.51
CA HIS A 355 -52.37 21.36 17.50
C HIS A 355 -51.93 20.91 16.10
N PHE A 356 -52.90 20.82 15.16
CA PHE A 356 -52.62 20.40 13.80
C PHE A 356 -51.74 21.42 13.05
N ARG A 357 -52.09 22.71 13.10
CA ARG A 357 -51.34 23.79 12.45
C ARG A 357 -49.93 23.89 12.98
N ARG A 358 -49.73 23.72 14.30
CA ARG A 358 -48.42 23.73 14.95
C ARG A 358 -47.57 22.56 14.46
N ILE A 359 -48.10 21.32 14.39
CA ILE A 359 -47.38 20.16 13.90
C ILE A 359 -46.99 20.33 12.43
N VAL A 360 -47.88 20.81 11.59
CA VAL A 360 -47.62 21.03 10.17
C VAL A 360 -46.53 22.10 9.97
N SER A 361 -46.63 23.26 10.64
CA SER A 361 -45.60 24.32 10.49
C SER A 361 -44.23 23.89 10.99
N THR A 362 -44.16 23.19 12.13
CA THR A 362 -42.93 22.63 12.65
C THR A 362 -42.36 21.56 11.73
N GLY A 363 -43.19 20.67 11.20
CA GLY A 363 -42.80 19.64 10.27
C GLY A 363 -42.22 20.20 8.97
N VAL A 364 -42.82 21.24 8.41
CA VAL A 364 -42.30 21.93 7.22
C VAL A 364 -40.93 22.56 7.51
N LEU A 365 -40.77 23.26 8.63
CA LEU A 365 -39.51 23.86 9.02
C LEU A 365 -38.41 22.82 9.20
N LEU A 366 -38.72 21.70 9.88
CA LEU A 366 -37.74 20.60 10.05
C LEU A 366 -37.41 19.94 8.73
N ALA A 367 -38.38 19.71 7.85
CA ALA A 367 -38.14 19.14 6.52
C ALA A 367 -37.20 20.02 5.69
N ILE A 368 -37.42 21.33 5.67
CA ILE A 368 -36.59 22.28 4.96
C ILE A 368 -35.18 22.30 5.54
N LEU A 369 -35.03 22.33 6.86
CA LEU A 369 -33.75 22.30 7.53
C LEU A 369 -33.00 20.97 7.23
N ALA A 370 -33.69 19.85 7.22
CA ALA A 370 -33.12 18.55 6.89
C ALA A 370 -32.68 18.46 5.43
N VAL A 371 -33.50 18.94 4.49
CA VAL A 371 -33.15 18.99 3.05
C VAL A 371 -31.97 19.92 2.82
N THR A 372 -31.97 21.10 3.40
CA THR A 372 -30.84 22.03 3.33
C THR A 372 -29.58 21.37 3.83
N ARG A 373 -29.63 20.69 4.97
CA ARG A 373 -28.47 20.02 5.55
C ARG A 373 -27.97 18.87 4.67
N LEU A 374 -28.90 18.07 4.10
CA LEU A 374 -28.57 16.94 3.24
C LEU A 374 -27.90 17.39 1.95
N VAL A 375 -28.38 18.47 1.35
CA VAL A 375 -27.77 19.10 0.18
C VAL A 375 -26.35 19.58 0.49
N PHE A 376 -26.12 20.20 1.65
CA PHE A 376 -24.79 20.67 2.04
C PHE A 376 -23.80 19.56 2.40
N ILE A 377 -24.27 18.36 2.77
CA ILE A 377 -23.38 17.21 3.06
C ILE A 377 -22.96 16.51 1.75
N GLY A 378 -23.84 16.51 0.73
CA GLY A 378 -23.65 15.70 -0.48
C GLY A 378 -23.21 16.46 -1.74
N THR A 379 -23.27 17.79 -1.74
CA THR A 379 -23.04 18.59 -2.96
C THR A 379 -22.22 19.84 -2.69
N ASP A 380 -21.44 20.28 -3.70
CA ASP A 380 -20.66 21.53 -3.69
C ASP A 380 -21.52 22.79 -3.89
N VAL A 381 -22.72 22.79 -3.39
CA VAL A 381 -23.65 23.92 -3.57
C VAL A 381 -23.14 25.11 -2.76
N PRO A 382 -22.94 26.28 -3.39
CA PRO A 382 -22.48 27.46 -2.69
C PRO A 382 -23.46 27.88 -1.58
N PRO A 383 -22.96 28.44 -0.44
CA PRO A 383 -23.77 28.72 0.74
C PRO A 383 -24.96 29.68 0.51
N HIS A 384 -24.95 30.48 -0.57
CA HIS A 384 -26.08 31.37 -0.93
C HIS A 384 -27.35 30.58 -1.35
N PHE A 385 -27.24 29.34 -1.82
CA PHE A 385 -28.41 28.50 -2.09
C PHE A 385 -29.21 28.15 -0.81
N ALA A 386 -28.53 28.06 0.35
CA ALA A 386 -29.19 27.86 1.63
C ALA A 386 -30.09 29.05 1.98
N ILE A 387 -29.65 30.27 1.66
CA ILE A 387 -30.44 31.49 1.88
C ILE A 387 -31.68 31.48 1.00
N GLY A 388 -31.56 31.09 -0.26
CA GLY A 388 -32.68 30.96 -1.19
C GLY A 388 -33.78 29.99 -0.70
N MET A 389 -33.37 28.81 -0.20
CA MET A 389 -34.27 27.82 0.37
C MET A 389 -34.98 28.35 1.63
N GLN A 390 -34.28 29.07 2.49
CA GLN A 390 -34.87 29.68 3.70
C GLN A 390 -35.90 30.80 3.35
N VAL A 391 -35.60 31.64 2.37
CA VAL A 391 -36.51 32.69 1.87
C VAL A 391 -37.77 32.07 1.25
N LEU A 392 -37.60 31.01 0.46
CA LEU A 392 -38.74 30.28 -0.14
C LEU A 392 -39.61 29.63 0.93
N ALA A 393 -39.00 29.07 2.00
CA ALA A 393 -39.71 28.52 3.14
C ALA A 393 -40.50 29.60 3.92
N ALA A 394 -39.88 30.73 4.18
CA ALA A 394 -40.55 31.86 4.85
C ALA A 394 -41.68 32.42 4.00
N GLY A 395 -41.52 32.50 2.67
CA GLY A 395 -42.56 32.91 1.73
C GLY A 395 -43.75 31.96 1.71
N LEU A 396 -43.49 30.64 1.61
CA LEU A 396 -44.54 29.61 1.65
C LEU A 396 -45.37 29.66 2.96
N LEU A 397 -44.68 29.76 4.10
CA LEU A 397 -45.32 29.89 5.39
C LEU A 397 -46.10 31.21 5.49
N GLY A 398 -45.54 32.33 4.96
CA GLY A 398 -46.23 33.61 4.90
C GLY A 398 -47.53 33.55 4.12
N VAL A 399 -47.54 32.91 2.96
CA VAL A 399 -48.73 32.77 2.10
C VAL A 399 -49.79 31.87 2.77
N VAL A 400 -49.38 30.73 3.36
CA VAL A 400 -50.31 29.81 4.02
C VAL A 400 -51.02 30.45 5.23
N TYR A 401 -50.35 31.41 5.90
CA TYR A 401 -50.87 32.05 7.10
C TYR A 401 -51.39 33.49 6.86
N ALA A 402 -51.15 34.08 5.67
CA ALA A 402 -51.65 35.43 5.35
C ALA A 402 -53.18 35.48 5.14
N ASP A 403 -53.83 34.40 4.74
CA ASP A 403 -55.27 34.35 4.49
C ASP A 403 -56.14 34.54 5.76
N GLU A 404 -55.56 34.44 6.96
CA GLU A 404 -56.28 34.68 8.21
C GLU A 404 -56.15 36.11 8.75
N ALA A 405 -55.35 36.97 8.14
CA ALA A 405 -55.20 38.37 8.57
C ALA A 405 -56.20 39.32 7.86
N VAL A 406 -56.99 38.78 6.93
CA VAL A 406 -57.93 39.54 6.12
C VAL A 406 -59.44 39.28 6.44
N LEU A 407 -59.69 38.32 7.37
CA LEU A 407 -61.01 38.07 7.95
C LEU A 407 -61.01 38.47 9.41
#